data_3431ddd9705cdecd38db97f5204438b3
#
_entry.id   3431ddd9705cdecd38db97f5204438b3
#
_cell.length_a   1.000
_cell.length_b   1.000
_cell.length_c   1.000
_cell.angle_alpha   90.00
_cell.angle_beta   90.00
_cell.angle_gamma   90.00
#
_symmetry.space_group_name_H-M   'P 1'
#
loop_
_entity.id
_entity.type
_entity.pdbx_description
1 polymer ?
#
loop_
_entity_poly.entity_id
_entity_poly.type
_entity_poly.pdbx_seq_one_letter_code
_entity_poly.pdbx_strand_id
1 'polypeptide(L)'
;MPELSQEAGRAKALVPFGAAEVTGPSMVPTLEHGDRLLVRYGARVRPGDVIVLRHPFQQDLLVVKRAVELRDGGWWVLADNPYAGGDSTDYGTVPEDLVLGRVRLRYRPLGGQRTPFALVRWVFSAARPVRCDRSASRRLRAR
;
A
#
# COMPACT_ATOMS: atom_id res chain seq x y z
N MET A 1 14.48 3.39 -10.16
CA MET A 1 14.74 2.05 -9.60
C MET A 1 14.21 0.97 -10.53
N PRO A 2 14.84 0.80 -11.71
CA PRO A 2 14.36 -0.20 -12.67
C PRO A 2 14.48 -1.65 -12.15
N GLU A 3 15.43 -1.92 -11.28
CA GLU A 3 15.65 -3.26 -10.74
C GLU A 3 14.52 -3.76 -9.85
N LEU A 4 13.96 -2.91 -9.00
CA LEU A 4 12.83 -3.29 -8.13
C LEU A 4 11.57 -3.63 -8.93
N SER A 5 11.37 -2.95 -10.05
CA SER A 5 10.24 -3.23 -10.93
C SER A 5 10.40 -4.56 -11.67
N GLN A 6 11.63 -4.92 -12.05
CA GLN A 6 11.93 -6.21 -12.68
C GLN A 6 11.87 -7.36 -11.69
N GLU A 7 12.35 -7.15 -10.47
CA GLU A 7 12.24 -8.14 -9.40
C GLU A 7 10.80 -8.40 -8.98
N ALA A 8 9.99 -7.36 -8.87
CA ALA A 8 8.56 -7.49 -8.60
C ALA A 8 7.84 -8.28 -9.71
N GLY A 9 8.20 -8.04 -10.97
CA GLY A 9 7.68 -8.80 -12.10
C GLY A 9 8.11 -10.28 -12.10
N ARG A 10 9.35 -10.55 -11.73
CA ARG A 10 9.88 -11.91 -11.59
C ARG A 10 9.26 -12.65 -10.40
N ALA A 11 9.13 -11.96 -9.27
CA ALA A 11 8.49 -12.52 -8.08
C ALA A 11 7.02 -12.89 -8.34
N LYS A 12 6.32 -12.10 -9.16
CA LYS A 12 4.94 -12.40 -9.57
C LYS A 12 4.83 -13.73 -10.36
N ALA A 13 5.86 -14.07 -11.12
CA ALA A 13 5.88 -15.31 -11.91
C ALA A 13 6.26 -16.55 -11.08
N LEU A 14 7.05 -16.39 -10.03
CA LEU A 14 7.65 -17.48 -9.26
C LEU A 14 7.02 -17.67 -7.88
N VAL A 15 6.64 -16.56 -7.21
CA VAL A 15 6.10 -16.56 -5.83
C VAL A 15 4.95 -15.56 -5.76
N PRO A 16 3.79 -15.94 -5.16
CA PRO A 16 2.63 -15.03 -5.08
C PRO A 16 2.83 -13.87 -4.11
N PHE A 17 3.95 -13.83 -3.37
CA PHE A 17 4.23 -12.79 -2.39
C PHE A 17 5.52 -12.04 -2.73
N GLY A 18 5.55 -10.78 -2.37
CA GLY A 18 6.72 -9.93 -2.47
C GLY A 18 6.79 -8.91 -1.34
N ALA A 19 7.89 -8.17 -1.29
CA ALA A 19 8.13 -7.16 -0.27
C ALA A 19 8.21 -5.78 -0.90
N ALA A 20 7.73 -4.78 -0.16
CA ALA A 20 7.85 -3.37 -0.53
C ALA A 20 8.14 -2.55 0.71
N GLU A 21 8.73 -1.38 0.54
CA GLU A 21 8.99 -0.41 1.61
C GLU A 21 8.18 0.85 1.37
N VAL A 22 7.56 1.36 2.45
CA VAL A 22 6.76 2.59 2.38
C VAL A 22 7.67 3.81 2.41
N THR A 23 7.49 4.69 1.44
CA THR A 23 8.12 6.00 1.40
C THR A 23 7.06 7.09 1.49
N GLY A 24 7.28 8.06 2.38
CA GLY A 24 6.41 9.20 2.55
C GLY A 24 5.17 8.93 3.41
N PRO A 25 4.36 9.99 3.64
CA PRO A 25 3.28 9.98 4.63
C PRO A 25 1.88 9.70 4.07
N SER A 26 1.75 9.32 2.81
CA SER A 26 0.43 9.28 2.15
C SER A 26 -0.56 8.31 2.80
N MET A 27 -0.08 7.27 3.45
CA MET A 27 -0.92 6.25 4.08
C MET A 27 -0.96 6.32 5.60
N VAL A 28 -0.47 7.40 6.19
CA VAL A 28 -0.61 7.67 7.63
C VAL A 28 -2.11 7.86 7.97
N PRO A 29 -2.62 7.29 9.05
CA PRO A 29 -1.93 6.56 10.12
C PRO A 29 -1.75 5.06 9.90
N THR A 30 -2.30 4.50 8.84
CA THR A 30 -2.28 3.05 8.58
C THR A 30 -0.86 2.53 8.35
N LEU A 31 -0.11 3.23 7.49
CA LEU A 31 1.27 2.92 7.18
C LEU A 31 2.13 4.16 7.37
N GLU A 32 3.33 3.97 7.86
CA GLU A 32 4.31 5.05 8.07
C GLU A 32 5.54 4.85 7.18
N HIS A 33 6.25 5.95 6.92
CA HIS A 33 7.52 5.90 6.21
C HIS A 33 8.47 4.88 6.87
N GLY A 34 9.08 4.03 6.07
CA GLY A 34 9.97 2.97 6.54
C GLY A 34 9.29 1.65 6.87
N ASP A 35 7.97 1.59 6.91
CA ASP A 35 7.25 0.32 7.08
C ASP A 35 7.58 -0.62 5.91
N ARG A 36 7.76 -1.89 6.21
CA ARG A 36 7.92 -2.95 5.23
C ARG A 36 6.64 -3.72 5.06
N LEU A 37 6.31 -4.02 3.82
CA LEU A 37 5.04 -4.61 3.45
C LEU A 37 5.25 -6.00 2.86
N LEU A 38 4.38 -6.93 3.25
CA LEU A 38 4.19 -8.18 2.53
C LEU A 38 3.02 -7.98 1.57
N VAL A 39 3.30 -8.12 0.28
CA VAL A 39 2.33 -7.90 -0.80
C VAL A 39 2.00 -9.23 -1.46
N ARG A 40 0.72 -9.53 -1.61
CA ARG A 40 0.26 -10.65 -2.42
C ARG A 40 -0.04 -10.19 -3.84
N TYR A 41 0.79 -10.60 -4.78
CA TYR A 41 0.61 -10.27 -6.20
C TYR A 41 -0.59 -11.01 -6.80
N GLY A 42 -1.29 -10.34 -7.70
CA GLY A 42 -2.43 -10.92 -8.41
C GLY A 42 -3.65 -11.22 -7.54
N ALA A 43 -3.66 -10.75 -6.29
CA ALA A 43 -4.80 -10.93 -5.41
C ALA A 43 -6.01 -10.14 -5.89
N ARG A 44 -7.20 -10.71 -5.69
CA ARG A 44 -8.45 -9.99 -5.94
C ARG A 44 -8.56 -8.81 -4.98
N VAL A 45 -8.75 -7.62 -5.52
CA VAL A 45 -8.91 -6.38 -4.77
C VAL A 45 -10.38 -6.12 -4.49
N ARG A 46 -10.67 -5.69 -3.27
CA ARG A 46 -12.00 -5.28 -2.81
C ARG A 46 -11.96 -3.85 -2.31
N PRO A 47 -13.08 -3.12 -2.36
CA PRO A 47 -13.16 -1.79 -1.73
C PRO A 47 -12.73 -1.84 -0.27
N GLY A 48 -11.77 -0.99 0.10
CA GLY A 48 -11.17 -0.94 1.43
C GLY A 48 -9.80 -1.61 1.54
N ASP A 49 -9.36 -2.35 0.54
CA ASP A 49 -8.02 -2.94 0.54
C ASP A 49 -6.93 -1.87 0.34
N VAL A 50 -5.80 -2.10 0.99
CA VAL A 50 -4.57 -1.35 0.70
C VAL A 50 -3.83 -2.10 -0.41
N ILE A 51 -3.51 -1.39 -1.48
CA ILE A 51 -2.94 -1.98 -2.69
C ILE A 51 -1.63 -1.31 -3.09
N VAL A 52 -0.79 -2.06 -3.78
CA VAL A 52 0.41 -1.57 -4.46
C VAL A 52 0.10 -1.50 -5.94
N LEU A 53 0.38 -0.37 -6.55
CA LEU A 53 0.11 -0.13 -7.97
C LEU A 53 1.25 0.62 -8.63
N ARG A 54 1.32 0.53 -9.96
CA ARG A 54 2.18 1.39 -10.77
C ARG A 54 1.50 2.72 -10.99
N HIS A 55 2.24 3.80 -10.82
CA HIS A 55 1.72 5.15 -11.09
C HIS A 55 1.28 5.25 -12.56
N PRO A 56 0.06 5.72 -12.88
CA PRO A 56 -0.46 5.73 -14.25
C PRO A 56 0.37 6.53 -15.26
N PHE A 57 1.00 7.61 -14.81
CA PHE A 57 1.82 8.47 -15.66
C PHE A 57 3.32 8.26 -15.49
N GLN A 58 3.71 7.44 -14.52
CA GLN A 58 5.10 7.15 -14.21
C GLN A 58 5.20 5.68 -13.76
N GLN A 59 5.11 4.76 -14.73
CA GLN A 59 4.91 3.33 -14.46
C GLN A 59 6.11 2.63 -13.83
N ASP A 60 7.26 3.25 -13.75
CA ASP A 60 8.41 2.81 -12.98
C ASP A 60 8.29 3.14 -11.48
N LEU A 61 7.35 4.01 -11.12
CA LEU A 61 7.07 4.38 -9.74
C LEU A 61 5.97 3.49 -9.13
N LEU A 62 6.31 2.80 -8.05
CA LEU A 62 5.33 2.05 -7.26
C LEU A 62 4.77 2.94 -6.16
N VAL A 63 3.47 2.90 -6.00
CA VAL A 63 2.75 3.65 -4.95
C VAL A 63 1.82 2.74 -4.18
N VAL A 64 1.58 3.08 -2.93
CA VAL A 64 0.66 2.36 -2.04
C VAL A 64 -0.51 3.28 -1.71
N LYS A 65 -1.71 2.82 -1.98
CA LYS A 65 -2.95 3.59 -1.76
C LYS A 65 -4.07 2.66 -1.29
N ARG A 66 -5.17 3.27 -0.86
CA ARG A 66 -6.39 2.54 -0.53
C ARG A 66 -7.30 2.45 -1.74
N ALA A 67 -7.70 1.26 -2.11
CA ALA A 67 -8.73 1.04 -3.12
C ALA A 67 -10.09 1.43 -2.53
N VAL A 68 -10.75 2.41 -3.14
CA VAL A 68 -12.02 2.95 -2.64
C VAL A 68 -13.21 2.30 -3.33
N GLU A 69 -13.21 2.31 -4.66
CA GLU A 69 -14.27 1.72 -5.46
C GLU A 69 -13.80 1.46 -6.89
N LEU A 70 -14.49 0.55 -7.57
CA LEU A 70 -14.38 0.42 -9.03
C LEU A 70 -15.14 1.57 -9.68
N ARG A 71 -14.48 2.24 -10.62
CA ARG A 71 -15.05 3.38 -11.34
C ARG A 71 -14.48 3.40 -12.76
N ASP A 72 -15.34 3.43 -13.76
CA ASP A 72 -14.94 3.53 -15.17
C ASP A 72 -13.91 2.45 -15.59
N GLY A 73 -14.12 1.21 -15.16
CA GLY A 73 -13.28 0.07 -15.55
C GLY A 73 -11.95 -0.02 -14.81
N GLY A 74 -11.76 0.73 -13.74
CA GLY A 74 -10.54 0.70 -12.93
C GLY A 74 -10.81 1.04 -11.48
N TRP A 75 -9.74 1.24 -10.73
CA TRP A 75 -9.81 1.54 -9.31
C TRP A 75 -9.66 3.03 -9.04
N TRP A 76 -10.61 3.58 -8.30
CA TRP A 76 -10.44 4.87 -7.64
C TRP A 76 -9.66 4.63 -6.35
N VAL A 77 -8.48 5.22 -6.26
CA VAL A 77 -7.57 5.01 -5.12
C VAL A 77 -7.28 6.34 -4.43
N LEU A 78 -7.24 6.32 -3.11
CA LEU A 78 -6.98 7.50 -2.30
C LEU A 78 -5.92 7.24 -1.24
N ALA A 79 -5.20 8.29 -0.88
CA ALA A 79 -4.33 8.30 0.29
C ALA A 79 -5.19 8.30 1.57
N ASP A 80 -4.78 7.54 2.59
CA ASP A 80 -5.43 7.60 3.91
C ASP A 80 -5.18 8.95 4.59
N ASN A 81 -4.03 9.57 4.33
CA ASN A 81 -3.69 10.89 4.81
C ASN A 81 -4.37 11.96 3.92
N PRO A 82 -5.32 12.73 4.46
CA PRO A 82 -6.03 13.74 3.67
C PRO A 82 -5.17 14.90 3.20
N TYR A 83 -4.00 15.09 3.80
CA TYR A 83 -3.06 16.16 3.46
C TYR A 83 -2.03 15.75 2.41
N ALA A 84 -1.97 14.48 2.05
CA ALA A 84 -1.09 13.98 1.00
C ALA A 84 -1.83 13.93 -0.34
N GLY A 85 -1.15 14.31 -1.41
CA GLY A 85 -1.62 14.13 -2.78
C GLY A 85 -1.11 12.84 -3.40
N GLY A 86 -1.08 12.78 -4.74
CA GLY A 86 -0.54 11.66 -5.49
C GLY A 86 -1.46 10.45 -5.53
N ASP A 87 -2.77 10.69 -5.56
CA ASP A 87 -3.80 9.66 -5.68
C ASP A 87 -4.74 9.95 -6.86
N SER A 88 -5.89 9.27 -6.93
CA SER A 88 -6.84 9.43 -8.03
C SER A 88 -7.41 10.84 -8.18
N THR A 89 -7.34 11.68 -7.15
CA THR A 89 -7.71 13.09 -7.26
C THR A 89 -6.77 13.83 -8.21
N ASP A 90 -5.54 13.37 -8.38
CA ASP A 90 -4.55 13.95 -9.26
C ASP A 90 -4.53 13.29 -10.64
N TYR A 91 -4.66 11.96 -10.71
CA TYR A 91 -4.47 11.21 -11.96
C TYR A 91 -5.68 10.38 -12.42
N GLY A 92 -6.80 10.45 -11.69
CA GLY A 92 -8.01 9.74 -12.06
C GLY A 92 -7.99 8.24 -11.74
N THR A 93 -8.86 7.51 -12.40
CA THR A 93 -9.01 6.08 -12.23
C THR A 93 -7.76 5.32 -12.69
N VAL A 94 -7.35 4.33 -11.90
CA VAL A 94 -6.20 3.48 -12.20
C VAL A 94 -6.68 2.20 -12.89
N PRO A 95 -6.18 1.90 -14.10
CA PRO A 95 -6.50 0.65 -14.77
C PRO A 95 -6.13 -0.57 -13.90
N GLU A 96 -6.92 -1.62 -13.95
CA GLU A 96 -6.69 -2.82 -13.14
C GLU A 96 -5.35 -3.51 -13.43
N ASP A 97 -4.84 -3.42 -14.66
CA ASP A 97 -3.56 -3.98 -15.04
C ASP A 97 -2.36 -3.28 -14.39
N LEU A 98 -2.53 -2.07 -13.88
CA LEU A 98 -1.50 -1.37 -13.11
C LEU A 98 -1.51 -1.73 -11.62
N VAL A 99 -2.53 -2.40 -11.13
CA VAL A 99 -2.60 -2.88 -9.75
C VAL A 99 -1.79 -4.17 -9.62
N LEU A 100 -0.73 -4.13 -8.83
CA LEU A 100 0.19 -5.26 -8.68
C LEU A 100 -0.29 -6.27 -7.64
N GLY A 101 -0.82 -5.80 -6.52
CA GLY A 101 -1.22 -6.69 -5.46
C GLY A 101 -1.82 -5.98 -4.26
N ARG A 102 -2.24 -6.80 -3.30
CA ARG A 102 -2.84 -6.36 -2.05
C ARG A 102 -1.83 -6.49 -0.92
N VAL A 103 -1.74 -5.46 -0.08
CA VAL A 103 -0.92 -5.49 1.13
C VAL A 103 -1.59 -6.38 2.18
N ARG A 104 -0.86 -7.39 2.65
CA ARG A 104 -1.36 -8.38 3.64
C ARG A 104 -0.87 -8.09 5.02
N LEU A 105 0.38 -7.65 5.16
CA LEU A 105 1.06 -7.48 6.43
C LEU A 105 1.99 -6.28 6.34
N ARG A 106 2.11 -5.55 7.43
CA ARG A 106 3.17 -4.57 7.61
C ARG A 106 4.10 -4.98 8.75
N TYR A 107 5.38 -4.72 8.55
CA TYR A 107 6.41 -4.82 9.58
C TYR A 107 7.03 -3.44 9.77
N ARG A 108 7.05 -2.97 11.00
CA ARG A 108 7.66 -1.69 11.35
C ARG A 108 9.00 -1.95 12.01
N PRO A 109 10.13 -1.64 11.33
CA PRO A 109 11.46 -1.82 11.91
C PRO A 109 11.63 -1.00 13.19
N LEU A 110 12.42 -1.53 14.12
CA LEU A 110 12.75 -0.82 15.34
C LEU A 110 13.59 0.41 15.02
N GLY A 111 13.06 1.60 15.24
CA GLY A 111 13.84 2.83 15.22
C GLY A 111 14.86 2.86 16.37
N GLY A 112 15.77 3.84 16.37
CA GLY A 112 16.91 3.90 17.31
C GLY A 112 16.58 4.00 18.81
N GLN A 113 15.34 3.77 19.23
CA GLN A 113 14.95 3.74 20.64
C GLN A 113 15.17 2.33 21.22
N ARG A 114 16.13 2.23 22.13
CA ARG A 114 16.57 0.97 22.74
C ARG A 114 16.12 0.79 24.19
N THR A 115 15.05 1.42 24.63
CA THR A 115 14.52 1.18 25.98
C THR A 115 13.81 -0.18 26.05
N PRO A 116 13.90 -0.92 27.16
CA PRO A 116 13.19 -2.23 27.29
C PRO A 116 11.69 -2.11 27.06
N PHE A 117 11.10 -1.02 27.47
CA PHE A 117 9.68 -0.74 27.26
C PHE A 117 9.35 -0.52 25.76
N ALA A 118 10.20 0.19 25.04
CA ALA A 118 10.06 0.39 23.60
C ALA A 118 10.20 -0.94 22.83
N LEU A 119 11.09 -1.82 23.26
CA LEU A 119 11.25 -3.16 22.68
C LEU A 119 9.98 -4.02 22.87
N VAL A 120 9.39 -4.02 24.05
CA VAL A 120 8.14 -4.76 24.31
C VAL A 120 7.00 -4.22 23.46
N ARG A 121 6.82 -2.91 23.39
CA ARG A 121 5.82 -2.30 22.52
C ARG A 121 6.08 -2.63 21.05
N TRP A 122 7.32 -2.63 20.62
CA TRP A 122 7.70 -2.96 19.26
C TRP A 122 7.34 -4.42 18.92
N VAL A 123 7.66 -5.38 19.77
CA VAL A 123 7.33 -6.79 19.56
C VAL A 123 5.83 -6.99 19.33
N PHE A 124 4.97 -6.29 20.09
CA PHE A 124 3.52 -6.41 19.95
C PHE A 124 2.93 -5.61 18.80
N SER A 125 3.63 -4.60 18.29
CA SER A 125 3.10 -3.68 17.26
C SER A 125 3.80 -3.76 15.91
N ALA A 126 4.98 -4.36 15.84
CA ALA A 126 5.83 -4.31 14.64
C ALA A 126 5.20 -5.03 13.45
N ALA A 127 4.67 -6.22 13.67
CA ALA A 127 4.03 -6.99 12.62
C ALA A 127 2.50 -6.96 12.81
N ARG A 128 1.80 -6.30 11.90
CA ARG A 128 0.33 -6.21 11.94
C ARG A 128 -0.27 -6.57 10.58
N PRO A 129 -1.38 -7.34 10.59
CA PRO A 129 -2.11 -7.59 9.36
C PRO A 129 -2.73 -6.28 8.85
N VAL A 130 -2.61 -6.05 7.56
CA VAL A 130 -3.31 -4.96 6.88
C VAL A 130 -4.60 -5.55 6.32
N ARG A 131 -5.71 -5.18 6.97
CA ARG A 131 -7.03 -5.71 6.63
C ARG A 131 -7.78 -4.78 5.70
N CYS A 132 -8.72 -5.35 4.98
CA CYS A 132 -9.71 -4.58 4.26
C CYS A 132 -10.54 -3.76 5.24
N ASP A 133 -10.55 -2.45 5.07
CA ASP A 133 -11.35 -1.55 5.89
C ASP A 133 -12.43 -0.88 5.02
N ARG A 134 -13.59 -1.50 4.99
CA ARG A 134 -14.75 -0.98 4.26
C ARG A 134 -15.24 0.35 4.83
N SER A 135 -15.02 0.59 6.13
CA SER A 135 -15.39 1.86 6.74
C SER A 135 -14.48 2.99 6.28
N ALA A 136 -13.19 2.72 6.12
CA ALA A 136 -12.26 3.68 5.53
C ALA A 136 -12.65 4.01 4.08
N SER A 137 -13.00 3.01 3.29
CA SER A 137 -13.48 3.21 1.92
C SER A 137 -14.71 4.12 1.87
N ARG A 138 -15.67 3.94 2.77
CA ARG A 138 -16.86 4.80 2.85
C ARG A 138 -16.52 6.23 3.23
N ARG A 139 -15.64 6.41 4.22
CA ARG A 139 -15.19 7.76 4.64
C ARG A 139 -14.48 8.48 3.49
N LEU A 140 -13.67 7.76 2.74
CA LEU A 140 -12.91 8.33 1.64
C LEU A 140 -13.79 8.67 0.43
N ARG A 141 -14.89 7.95 0.20
CA ARG A 141 -15.85 8.31 -0.85
C ARG A 141 -16.53 9.66 -0.60
N ALA A 142 -16.65 10.07 0.66
CA ALA A 142 -17.27 11.33 1.03
C ALA A 142 -16.39 12.55 0.78
N ARG A 143 -15.16 12.38 0.37
CA ARG A 143 -14.26 13.44 -0.08
C ARG A 143 -14.48 13.66 -1.58
#